data_49d7fbc744cb9aef650fc50419d4f3aa
#
_entry.id   49d7fbc744cb9aef650fc50419d4f3aa
#
_cell.length_a   1.000
_cell.length_b   1.000
_cell.length_c   1.000
_cell.angle_alpha   90.00
_cell.angle_beta   90.00
_cell.angle_gamma   90.00
#
_symmetry.space_group_name_H-M   'P 1'
#
loop_
_entity.id
_entity.type
_entity.pdbx_description
1 polymer ?
#
loop_
_entity_poly.entity_id
_entity_poly.type
_entity_poly.pdbx_seq_one_letter_code
_entity_poly.pdbx_strand_id
1 'polypeptide(L)'
;MNAFADFFHHLDWEGLLWLLTQAAAVLLCLTVHETCHGLAAYALGDPTAKRMHRLSLNPLRHIDPFGALMMLIAGFGWAKPVPVDMRYFRHPKSGMAITALAGPVSNFVLAYAALLVYHALLPLAYRSDSGVLYWWMNFLVLTALLSIGLGVFNLIPIPPLDGSKILEGILPDRVYYTILRYERYGMLLLMVLLWSGVFDGPLSAVRGWVFEGLYRLSGLPFDLAAGLLGL
;
A
#
# COMPACT_ATOMS: atom_id res chain seq x y z
N MET A 1 -23.62 -38.15 -15.01
CA MET A 1 -22.35 -37.49 -14.58
C MET A 1 -22.60 -36.01 -14.58
N ASN A 2 -22.38 -35.34 -13.45
CA ASN A 2 -22.92 -34.02 -13.25
C ASN A 2 -21.97 -32.94 -13.81
N ALA A 3 -22.40 -32.21 -14.85
CA ALA A 3 -21.68 -31.07 -15.42
C ALA A 3 -21.12 -30.07 -14.36
N PHE A 4 -21.78 -30.01 -13.20
CA PHE A 4 -21.36 -29.25 -12.03
C PHE A 4 -20.08 -29.84 -11.39
N ALA A 5 -19.98 -31.13 -11.24
CA ALA A 5 -18.78 -31.78 -10.70
C ALA A 5 -17.58 -31.66 -11.67
N ASP A 6 -17.84 -31.79 -12.96
CA ASP A 6 -16.81 -31.63 -14.00
C ASP A 6 -16.26 -30.20 -14.06
N PHE A 7 -17.12 -29.19 -13.89
CA PHE A 7 -16.71 -27.80 -13.79
C PHE A 7 -15.71 -27.56 -12.64
N PHE A 8 -16.00 -28.11 -11.44
CA PHE A 8 -15.11 -27.95 -10.28
C PHE A 8 -13.81 -28.76 -10.39
N HIS A 9 -13.80 -29.87 -11.12
CA HIS A 9 -12.57 -30.62 -11.39
C HIS A 9 -11.64 -29.95 -12.39
N HIS A 10 -12.17 -29.10 -13.29
CA HIS A 10 -11.38 -28.35 -14.25
C HIS A 10 -11.01 -26.93 -13.77
N LEU A 11 -11.48 -26.52 -12.58
CA LEU A 11 -11.13 -25.23 -12.01
C LEU A 11 -9.68 -25.25 -11.50
N ASP A 12 -8.89 -24.26 -11.91
CA ASP A 12 -7.55 -24.03 -11.35
C ASP A 12 -7.67 -23.46 -9.93
N TRP A 13 -7.75 -24.34 -8.95
CA TRP A 13 -7.86 -23.98 -7.54
C TRP A 13 -6.63 -23.29 -7.01
N GLU A 14 -5.44 -23.63 -7.51
CA GLU A 14 -4.18 -23.00 -7.11
C GLU A 14 -4.11 -21.55 -7.62
N GLY A 15 -4.46 -21.35 -8.88
CA GLY A 15 -4.54 -20.01 -9.47
C GLY A 15 -5.61 -19.14 -8.79
N LEU A 16 -6.77 -19.72 -8.45
CA LEU A 16 -7.82 -19.00 -7.71
C LEU A 16 -7.35 -18.61 -6.30
N LEU A 17 -6.73 -19.55 -5.56
CA LEU A 17 -6.20 -19.28 -4.23
C LEU A 17 -5.11 -18.18 -4.28
N TRP A 18 -4.24 -18.24 -5.27
CA TRP A 18 -3.22 -17.21 -5.50
C TRP A 18 -3.83 -15.84 -5.78
N LEU A 19 -4.84 -15.76 -6.64
CA LEU A 19 -5.57 -14.52 -6.93
C LEU A 19 -6.23 -13.94 -5.67
N LEU A 20 -6.90 -14.79 -4.87
CA LEU A 20 -7.51 -14.36 -3.61
C LEU A 20 -6.46 -13.87 -2.59
N THR A 21 -5.31 -14.52 -2.55
CA THR A 21 -4.18 -14.13 -1.71
C THR A 21 -3.64 -12.75 -2.10
N GLN A 22 -3.46 -12.51 -3.40
CA GLN A 22 -3.05 -11.20 -3.92
C GLN A 22 -4.09 -10.12 -3.61
N ALA A 23 -5.37 -10.41 -3.85
CA ALA A 23 -6.46 -9.49 -3.57
C ALA A 23 -6.51 -9.12 -2.06
N ALA A 24 -6.36 -10.10 -1.17
CA ALA A 24 -6.31 -9.87 0.26
C ALA A 24 -5.12 -8.98 0.67
N ALA A 25 -3.93 -9.22 0.12
CA ALA A 25 -2.74 -8.42 0.38
C ALA A 25 -2.89 -6.97 -0.12
N VAL A 26 -3.41 -6.78 -1.35
CA VAL A 26 -3.70 -5.44 -1.90
C VAL A 26 -4.71 -4.70 -1.03
N LEU A 27 -5.82 -5.35 -0.68
CA LEU A 27 -6.85 -4.75 0.17
C LEU A 27 -6.33 -4.38 1.55
N LEU A 28 -5.46 -5.20 2.15
CA LEU A 28 -4.80 -4.89 3.41
C LEU A 28 -3.91 -3.64 3.28
N CYS A 29 -3.04 -3.60 2.26
CA CYS A 29 -2.15 -2.46 2.02
C CYS A 29 -2.90 -1.16 1.79
N LEU A 30 -3.94 -1.16 0.95
CA LEU A 30 -4.79 0.00 0.66
C LEU A 30 -5.57 0.45 1.91
N THR A 31 -6.13 -0.51 2.67
CA THR A 31 -6.90 -0.20 3.87
C THR A 31 -6.05 0.49 4.93
N VAL A 32 -4.83 -0.01 5.18
CA VAL A 32 -3.89 0.61 6.12
C VAL A 32 -3.51 2.01 5.64
N HIS A 33 -3.14 2.15 4.37
CA HIS A 33 -2.77 3.41 3.74
C HIS A 33 -3.86 4.48 3.92
N GLU A 34 -5.08 4.20 3.47
CA GLU A 34 -6.22 5.13 3.54
C GLU A 34 -6.63 5.44 4.99
N THR A 35 -6.63 4.42 5.85
CA THR A 35 -6.95 4.64 7.27
C THR A 35 -5.95 5.55 7.93
N CYS A 36 -4.65 5.44 7.62
CA CYS A 36 -3.61 6.28 8.18
C CYS A 36 -3.68 7.73 7.70
N HIS A 37 -4.07 8.00 6.45
CA HIS A 37 -4.43 9.35 6.02
C HIS A 37 -5.52 9.94 6.91
N GLY A 38 -6.61 9.20 7.09
CA GLY A 38 -7.73 9.65 7.93
C GLY A 38 -7.36 9.84 9.40
N LEU A 39 -6.50 8.98 9.96
CA LEU A 39 -6.01 9.10 11.33
C LEU A 39 -5.12 10.34 11.50
N ALA A 40 -4.22 10.60 10.56
CA ALA A 40 -3.37 11.79 10.57
C ALA A 40 -4.22 13.07 10.47
N ALA A 41 -5.18 13.11 9.53
CA ALA A 41 -6.10 14.23 9.40
C ALA A 41 -6.89 14.46 10.70
N TYR A 42 -7.39 13.39 11.31
CA TYR A 42 -8.13 13.45 12.58
C TYR A 42 -7.25 13.98 13.73
N ALA A 43 -6.01 13.52 13.83
CA ALA A 43 -5.05 13.99 14.81
C ALA A 43 -4.69 15.48 14.64
N LEU A 44 -4.75 15.98 13.40
CA LEU A 44 -4.53 17.39 13.05
C LEU A 44 -5.80 18.26 13.17
N GLY A 45 -6.92 17.68 13.62
CA GLY A 45 -8.15 18.39 13.93
C GLY A 45 -9.28 18.23 12.90
N ASP A 46 -9.08 17.48 11.82
CA ASP A 46 -10.14 17.22 10.82
C ASP A 46 -11.00 16.00 11.19
N PRO A 47 -12.26 16.19 11.62
CA PRO A 47 -13.16 15.09 11.98
C PRO A 47 -13.87 14.45 10.76
N THR A 48 -13.60 14.91 9.53
CA THR A 48 -14.39 14.56 8.34
C THR A 48 -14.39 13.05 8.09
N ALA A 49 -13.20 12.43 8.06
CA ALA A 49 -13.07 10.98 7.85
C ALA A 49 -13.80 10.18 8.94
N LYS A 50 -13.72 10.62 10.20
CA LYS A 50 -14.42 9.98 11.33
C LYS A 50 -15.93 10.09 11.20
N ARG A 51 -16.46 11.29 10.90
CA ARG A 51 -17.90 11.53 10.72
C ARG A 51 -18.49 10.72 9.57
N MET A 52 -17.69 10.49 8.52
CA MET A 52 -18.07 9.67 7.37
C MET A 52 -17.81 8.18 7.55
N HIS A 53 -17.45 7.74 8.77
CA HIS A 53 -17.13 6.34 9.09
C HIS A 53 -16.03 5.74 8.22
N ARG A 54 -15.06 6.58 7.77
CA ARG A 54 -13.95 6.17 6.92
C ARG A 54 -12.68 5.78 7.70
N LEU A 55 -12.62 6.06 9.02
CA LEU A 55 -11.59 5.53 9.92
C LEU A 55 -11.94 4.09 10.28
N SER A 56 -11.60 3.15 9.41
CA SER A 56 -12.00 1.76 9.56
C SER A 56 -11.00 0.83 8.88
N LEU A 57 -10.66 -0.26 9.54
CA LEU A 57 -9.87 -1.34 8.95
C LEU A 57 -10.71 -2.31 8.10
N ASN A 58 -12.00 -2.02 7.89
CA ASN A 58 -12.83 -2.80 6.97
C ASN A 58 -12.52 -2.41 5.52
N PRO A 59 -11.90 -3.30 4.72
CA PRO A 59 -11.49 -3.00 3.35
C PRO A 59 -12.64 -2.60 2.44
N LEU A 60 -13.85 -3.10 2.66
CA LEU A 60 -15.02 -2.76 1.86
C LEU A 60 -15.39 -1.27 1.92
N ARG A 61 -14.96 -0.55 2.96
CA ARG A 61 -15.14 0.90 3.05
C ARG A 61 -14.18 1.69 2.17
N HIS A 62 -13.10 1.08 1.72
CA HIS A 62 -12.06 1.70 0.91
C HIS A 62 -12.10 1.27 -0.57
N ILE A 63 -13.00 0.34 -0.94
CA ILE A 63 -13.21 -0.05 -2.33
C ILE A 63 -14.06 0.99 -3.04
N ASP A 64 -13.57 1.45 -4.18
CA ASP A 64 -14.37 2.13 -5.19
C ASP A 64 -14.88 1.09 -6.18
N PRO A 65 -16.21 0.92 -6.36
CA PRO A 65 -16.75 -0.09 -7.25
C PRO A 65 -16.29 0.07 -8.70
N PHE A 66 -16.13 1.33 -9.16
CA PHE A 66 -15.67 1.60 -10.51
C PHE A 66 -14.16 1.37 -10.66
N GLY A 67 -13.37 1.77 -9.65
CA GLY A 67 -11.94 1.46 -9.58
C GLY A 67 -11.66 -0.04 -9.54
N ALA A 68 -12.47 -0.81 -8.80
CA ALA A 68 -12.38 -2.27 -8.76
C ALA A 68 -12.74 -2.91 -10.12
N LEU A 69 -13.79 -2.41 -10.80
CA LEU A 69 -14.16 -2.85 -12.13
C LEU A 69 -13.04 -2.57 -13.16
N MET A 70 -12.45 -1.38 -13.10
CA MET A 70 -11.32 -1.01 -13.97
C MET A 70 -10.10 -1.89 -13.72
N MET A 71 -9.86 -2.30 -12.48
CA MET A 71 -8.79 -3.26 -12.16
C MET A 71 -8.98 -4.62 -12.84
N LEU A 72 -10.24 -5.08 -12.93
CA LEU A 72 -10.56 -6.35 -13.60
C LEU A 72 -10.46 -6.25 -15.14
N ILE A 73 -10.84 -5.11 -15.74
CA ILE A 73 -10.91 -4.95 -17.20
C ILE A 73 -9.58 -4.45 -17.78
N ALA A 74 -8.97 -3.46 -17.15
CA ALA A 74 -7.83 -2.73 -17.68
C ALA A 74 -6.51 -3.02 -16.93
N GLY A 75 -6.55 -3.83 -15.85
CA GLY A 75 -5.39 -4.18 -15.06
C GLY A 75 -4.90 -3.05 -14.13
N PHE A 76 -5.60 -1.91 -14.09
CA PHE A 76 -5.36 -0.83 -13.14
C PHE A 76 -6.66 -0.36 -12.51
N GLY A 77 -6.59 0.11 -11.26
CA GLY A 77 -7.75 0.60 -10.54
C GLY A 77 -7.33 1.56 -9.43
N TRP A 78 -8.29 2.07 -8.71
CA TRP A 78 -8.06 2.98 -7.60
C TRP A 78 -8.96 2.65 -6.41
N ALA A 79 -8.49 2.99 -5.22
CA ALA A 79 -9.28 2.94 -4.01
C ALA A 79 -10.19 4.18 -3.89
N LYS A 80 -11.22 4.07 -3.08
CA LYS A 80 -12.04 5.21 -2.70
C LYS A 80 -11.26 6.03 -1.67
N PRO A 81 -10.81 7.26 -1.99
CA PRO A 81 -9.95 8.03 -1.09
C PRO A 81 -10.68 8.44 0.19
N VAL A 82 -9.93 8.57 1.28
CA VAL A 82 -10.45 9.11 2.53
C VAL A 82 -10.63 10.63 2.39
N PRO A 83 -11.82 11.17 2.71
CA PRO A 83 -12.08 12.60 2.59
C PRO A 83 -11.30 13.37 3.66
N VAL A 84 -10.62 14.44 3.24
CA VAL A 84 -9.85 15.36 4.09
C VAL A 84 -10.31 16.78 3.80
N ASP A 85 -10.60 17.55 4.84
CA ASP A 85 -10.99 18.95 4.73
C ASP A 85 -9.93 19.86 5.38
N MET A 86 -9.13 20.52 4.54
CA MET A 86 -8.03 21.39 4.95
C MET A 86 -8.46 22.57 5.84
N ARG A 87 -9.75 22.94 5.85
CA ARG A 87 -10.29 24.05 6.65
C ARG A 87 -10.21 23.78 8.16
N TYR A 88 -10.12 22.53 8.55
CA TYR A 88 -9.95 22.14 9.95
C TYR A 88 -8.50 22.20 10.42
N PHE A 89 -7.54 22.28 9.52
CA PHE A 89 -6.13 22.31 9.89
C PHE A 89 -5.72 23.71 10.35
N ARG A 90 -4.97 23.78 11.45
CA ARG A 90 -4.37 25.04 11.92
C ARG A 90 -3.42 25.66 10.89
N HIS A 91 -2.69 24.81 10.16
CA HIS A 91 -1.82 25.15 9.04
C HIS A 91 -2.19 24.28 7.84
N PRO A 92 -3.07 24.73 6.93
CA PRO A 92 -3.65 23.91 5.88
C PRO A 92 -2.62 23.16 5.00
N LYS A 93 -1.59 23.87 4.52
CA LYS A 93 -0.57 23.26 3.66
C LYS A 93 0.24 22.18 4.37
N SER A 94 0.78 22.50 5.54
CA SER A 94 1.55 21.53 6.34
C SER A 94 0.67 20.36 6.81
N GLY A 95 -0.58 20.65 7.20
CA GLY A 95 -1.55 19.64 7.61
C GLY A 95 -1.85 18.65 6.49
N MET A 96 -2.05 19.15 5.26
CA MET A 96 -2.27 18.30 4.10
C MET A 96 -1.02 17.48 3.75
N ALA A 97 0.19 18.07 3.80
CA ALA A 97 1.43 17.35 3.54
C ALA A 97 1.68 16.22 4.56
N ILE A 98 1.44 16.47 5.86
CA ILE A 98 1.59 15.45 6.91
C ILE A 98 0.54 14.35 6.71
N THR A 99 -0.69 14.73 6.39
CA THR A 99 -1.76 13.78 6.09
C THR A 99 -1.38 12.91 4.89
N ALA A 100 -0.90 13.50 3.80
CA ALA A 100 -0.47 12.79 2.61
C ALA A 100 0.73 11.86 2.88
N LEU A 101 1.69 12.28 3.71
CA LEU A 101 2.84 11.45 4.08
C LEU A 101 2.46 10.22 4.92
N ALA A 102 1.38 10.31 5.69
CA ALA A 102 0.96 9.24 6.61
C ALA A 102 0.63 7.92 5.88
N GLY A 103 0.05 7.98 4.66
CA GLY A 103 -0.22 6.80 3.83
C GLY A 103 1.06 6.03 3.46
N PRO A 104 1.99 6.64 2.72
CA PRO A 104 3.26 6.01 2.35
C PRO A 104 4.06 5.50 3.56
N VAL A 105 4.14 6.28 4.64
CA VAL A 105 4.84 5.87 5.87
C VAL A 105 4.19 4.64 6.49
N SER A 106 2.86 4.60 6.57
CA SER A 106 2.15 3.43 7.09
C SER A 106 2.40 2.17 6.29
N ASN A 107 2.59 2.31 4.98
CA ASN A 107 2.93 1.19 4.12
C ASN A 107 4.34 0.63 4.40
N PHE A 108 5.33 1.49 4.63
CA PHE A 108 6.66 1.01 5.04
C PHE A 108 6.63 0.35 6.41
N VAL A 109 5.83 0.87 7.35
CA VAL A 109 5.63 0.25 8.67
C VAL A 109 4.94 -1.11 8.53
N LEU A 110 3.91 -1.23 7.68
CA LEU A 110 3.24 -2.50 7.41
C LEU A 110 4.19 -3.53 6.79
N ALA A 111 4.99 -3.10 5.81
CA ALA A 111 5.99 -3.96 5.18
C ALA A 111 7.01 -4.47 6.20
N TYR A 112 7.53 -3.59 7.06
CA TYR A 112 8.45 -3.97 8.14
C TYR A 112 7.81 -4.96 9.11
N ALA A 113 6.57 -4.72 9.55
CA ALA A 113 5.83 -5.61 10.44
C ALA A 113 5.60 -7.00 9.81
N ALA A 114 5.24 -7.04 8.53
CA ALA A 114 5.08 -8.31 7.79
C ALA A 114 6.40 -9.09 7.71
N LEU A 115 7.51 -8.42 7.41
CA LEU A 115 8.85 -9.04 7.36
C LEU A 115 9.34 -9.47 8.75
N LEU A 116 9.00 -8.74 9.80
CA LEU A 116 9.32 -9.13 11.18
C LEU A 116 8.61 -10.44 11.56
N VAL A 117 7.31 -10.56 11.24
CA VAL A 117 6.56 -11.81 11.45
C VAL A 117 7.12 -12.93 10.57
N TYR A 118 7.50 -12.64 9.33
CA TYR A 118 8.15 -13.61 8.44
C TYR A 118 9.41 -14.20 9.08
N HIS A 119 10.32 -13.36 9.61
CA HIS A 119 11.53 -13.83 10.28
C HIS A 119 11.23 -14.63 11.57
N ALA A 120 10.19 -14.24 12.32
CA ALA A 120 9.74 -15.01 13.49
C ALA A 120 9.26 -16.42 13.13
N LEU A 121 8.71 -16.61 11.92
CA LEU A 121 8.20 -17.91 11.46
C LEU A 121 9.29 -18.78 10.80
N LEU A 122 10.45 -18.22 10.41
CA LEU A 122 11.52 -18.97 9.74
C LEU A 122 11.97 -20.22 10.52
N PRO A 123 12.27 -20.17 11.84
CA PRO A 123 12.69 -21.35 12.58
C PRO A 123 11.65 -22.46 12.61
N LEU A 124 10.35 -22.10 12.57
CA LEU A 124 9.25 -23.05 12.50
C LEU A 124 9.15 -23.68 11.11
N ALA A 125 9.37 -22.89 10.05
CA ALA A 125 9.37 -23.38 8.67
C ALA A 125 10.48 -24.38 8.40
N TYR A 126 11.66 -24.20 8.98
CA TYR A 126 12.75 -25.18 8.87
C TYR A 126 12.47 -26.51 9.56
N ARG A 127 11.52 -26.54 10.51
CA ARG A 127 11.16 -27.73 11.29
C ARG A 127 9.85 -28.39 10.86
N SER A 128 9.11 -27.76 9.98
CA SER A 128 7.76 -28.18 9.60
C SER A 128 7.61 -28.16 8.08
N ASP A 129 7.07 -29.22 7.53
CA ASP A 129 6.69 -29.31 6.10
C ASP A 129 5.20 -28.94 5.90
N SER A 130 4.75 -27.89 6.61
CA SER A 130 3.36 -27.44 6.58
C SER A 130 3.11 -26.50 5.39
N GLY A 131 2.30 -26.94 4.41
CA GLY A 131 1.87 -26.11 3.28
C GLY A 131 1.14 -24.82 3.72
N VAL A 132 0.39 -24.88 4.84
CA VAL A 132 -0.28 -23.69 5.40
C VAL A 132 0.73 -22.66 5.90
N LEU A 133 1.82 -23.11 6.55
CA LEU A 133 2.87 -22.21 7.02
C LEU A 133 3.57 -21.53 5.85
N TYR A 134 3.93 -22.28 4.80
CA TYR A 134 4.52 -21.72 3.59
C TYR A 134 3.60 -20.72 2.89
N TRP A 135 2.30 -20.99 2.85
CA TRP A 135 1.31 -20.05 2.31
C TRP A 135 1.31 -18.72 3.10
N TRP A 136 1.32 -18.77 4.44
CA TRP A 136 1.38 -17.58 5.28
C TRP A 136 2.67 -16.79 5.08
N MET A 137 3.80 -17.48 4.97
CA MET A 137 5.09 -16.82 4.71
C MET A 137 5.09 -16.11 3.35
N ASN A 138 4.57 -16.75 2.31
CA ASN A 138 4.41 -16.13 1.00
C ASN A 138 3.46 -14.92 1.05
N PHE A 139 2.35 -15.01 1.78
CA PHE A 139 1.43 -13.89 1.98
C PHE A 139 2.12 -12.70 2.66
N LEU A 140 2.97 -12.93 3.67
CA LEU A 140 3.71 -11.87 4.36
C LEU A 140 4.72 -11.17 3.44
N VAL A 141 5.50 -11.94 2.67
CA VAL A 141 6.45 -11.39 1.69
C VAL A 141 5.72 -10.61 0.60
N LEU A 142 4.61 -11.16 0.07
CA LEU A 142 3.78 -10.49 -0.91
C LEU A 142 3.20 -9.17 -0.36
N THR A 143 2.69 -9.19 0.88
CA THR A 143 2.20 -7.98 1.57
C THR A 143 3.30 -6.94 1.70
N ALA A 144 4.52 -7.34 2.09
CA ALA A 144 5.65 -6.43 2.19
C ALA A 144 6.01 -5.79 0.84
N LEU A 145 6.11 -6.61 -0.23
CA LEU A 145 6.43 -6.13 -1.58
C LEU A 145 5.37 -5.18 -2.15
N LEU A 146 4.08 -5.51 -1.97
CA LEU A 146 2.97 -4.68 -2.41
C LEU A 146 2.89 -3.38 -1.60
N SER A 147 3.10 -3.46 -0.29
CA SER A 147 3.08 -2.30 0.59
C SER A 147 4.22 -1.33 0.28
N ILE A 148 5.45 -1.82 0.09
CA ILE A 148 6.58 -1.00 -0.36
C ILE A 148 6.27 -0.38 -1.73
N GLY A 149 5.77 -1.18 -2.67
CA GLY A 149 5.41 -0.69 -4.01
C GLY A 149 4.40 0.44 -3.94
N LEU A 150 3.33 0.29 -3.15
CA LEU A 150 2.30 1.31 -2.95
C LEU A 150 2.87 2.57 -2.29
N GLY A 151 3.71 2.41 -1.25
CA GLY A 151 4.36 3.54 -0.57
C GLY A 151 5.29 4.32 -1.49
N VAL A 152 6.18 3.63 -2.23
CA VAL A 152 7.12 4.26 -3.18
C VAL A 152 6.37 4.95 -4.32
N PHE A 153 5.35 4.29 -4.88
CA PHE A 153 4.54 4.84 -5.96
C PHE A 153 3.82 6.13 -5.54
N ASN A 154 3.21 6.13 -4.35
CA ASN A 154 2.52 7.32 -3.83
C ASN A 154 3.45 8.47 -3.44
N LEU A 155 4.76 8.25 -3.29
CA LEU A 155 5.74 9.32 -3.08
C LEU A 155 6.14 10.04 -4.37
N ILE A 156 5.73 9.59 -5.55
CA ILE A 156 5.98 10.29 -6.81
C ILE A 156 5.27 11.65 -6.78
N PRO A 157 5.96 12.77 -7.06
CA PRO A 157 5.40 14.11 -6.94
C PRO A 157 4.53 14.51 -8.15
N ILE A 158 3.62 13.64 -8.56
CA ILE A 158 2.71 13.84 -9.70
C ILE A 158 1.27 13.68 -9.22
N PRO A 159 0.37 14.65 -9.40
CA PRO A 159 -1.04 14.48 -9.10
C PRO A 159 -1.67 13.31 -9.88
N PRO A 160 -2.55 12.51 -9.27
CA PRO A 160 -3.20 12.69 -7.98
C PRO A 160 -2.51 12.00 -6.79
N LEU A 161 -1.23 11.58 -6.93
CA LEU A 161 -0.49 10.84 -5.90
C LEU A 161 -0.17 11.72 -4.69
N ASP A 162 0.02 11.09 -3.53
CA ASP A 162 0.31 11.80 -2.26
C ASP A 162 1.59 12.63 -2.31
N GLY A 163 2.60 12.17 -3.06
CA GLY A 163 3.85 12.88 -3.27
C GLY A 163 3.66 14.30 -3.80
N SER A 164 2.63 14.55 -4.61
CA SER A 164 2.29 15.90 -5.08
C SER A 164 1.86 16.80 -3.92
N LYS A 165 1.01 16.30 -3.02
CA LYS A 165 0.53 17.05 -1.84
C LYS A 165 1.64 17.28 -0.81
N ILE A 166 2.56 16.33 -0.68
CA ILE A 166 3.76 16.48 0.15
C ILE A 166 4.63 17.61 -0.41
N LEU A 167 4.89 17.59 -1.72
CA LEU A 167 5.66 18.62 -2.40
C LEU A 167 4.99 20.00 -2.29
N GLU A 168 3.69 20.07 -2.51
CA GLU A 168 2.88 21.28 -2.38
C GLU A 168 2.98 21.91 -0.98
N GLY A 169 3.09 21.09 0.07
CA GLY A 169 3.25 21.54 1.45
C GLY A 169 4.57 22.29 1.71
N ILE A 170 5.60 22.02 0.90
CA ILE A 170 6.95 22.60 1.04
C ILE A 170 7.14 23.79 0.10
N LEU A 171 6.43 23.83 -1.02
CA LEU A 171 6.62 24.84 -2.05
C LEU A 171 6.10 26.23 -1.65
N PRO A 172 6.71 27.31 -2.18
CA PRO A 172 6.15 28.66 -2.05
C PRO A 172 4.76 28.77 -2.68
N ASP A 173 3.90 29.65 -2.14
CA ASP A 173 2.49 29.76 -2.56
C ASP A 173 2.31 30.00 -4.07
N ARG A 174 3.18 30.77 -4.69
CA ARG A 174 3.13 31.04 -6.14
C ARG A 174 3.23 29.74 -6.97
N VAL A 175 4.13 28.83 -6.59
CA VAL A 175 4.33 27.54 -7.26
C VAL A 175 3.17 26.60 -6.94
N TYR A 176 2.75 26.55 -5.68
CA TYR A 176 1.60 25.79 -5.21
C TYR A 176 0.33 26.05 -6.05
N TYR A 177 -0.07 27.33 -6.20
CA TYR A 177 -1.24 27.67 -6.99
C TYR A 177 -1.09 27.36 -8.49
N THR A 178 0.13 27.34 -8.98
CA THR A 178 0.39 26.93 -10.37
C THR A 178 0.16 25.42 -10.54
N ILE A 179 0.66 24.59 -9.62
CA ILE A 179 0.45 23.14 -9.65
C ILE A 179 -1.03 22.81 -9.54
N LEU A 180 -1.76 23.41 -8.60
CA LEU A 180 -3.21 23.22 -8.45
C LEU A 180 -3.99 23.51 -9.74
N ARG A 181 -3.58 24.51 -10.51
CA ARG A 181 -4.23 24.84 -11.80
C ARG A 181 -4.12 23.70 -12.80
N TYR A 182 -3.01 22.95 -12.76
CA TYR A 182 -2.71 21.86 -13.69
C TYR A 182 -3.00 20.46 -13.12
N GLU A 183 -3.45 20.37 -11.86
CA GLU A 183 -3.73 19.09 -11.18
C GLU A 183 -4.69 18.19 -11.99
N ARG A 184 -5.70 18.78 -12.64
CA ARG A 184 -6.63 18.04 -13.52
C ARG A 184 -5.96 17.27 -14.67
N TYR A 185 -4.77 17.68 -15.08
CA TYR A 185 -3.98 16.99 -16.12
C TYR A 185 -3.01 15.96 -15.54
N GLY A 186 -2.81 15.97 -14.22
CA GLY A 186 -1.86 15.09 -13.54
C GLY A 186 -2.20 13.61 -13.75
N MET A 187 -3.48 13.24 -13.67
CA MET A 187 -3.91 11.88 -13.95
C MET A 187 -3.57 11.44 -15.38
N LEU A 188 -3.83 12.30 -16.38
CA LEU A 188 -3.50 11.99 -17.77
C LEU A 188 -1.99 11.86 -17.95
N LEU A 189 -1.21 12.77 -17.39
CA LEU A 189 0.26 12.70 -17.42
C LEU A 189 0.75 11.41 -16.77
N LEU A 190 0.23 11.06 -15.58
CA LEU A 190 0.60 9.84 -14.88
C LEU A 190 0.30 8.60 -15.72
N MET A 191 -0.88 8.52 -16.35
CA MET A 191 -1.25 7.40 -17.22
C MET A 191 -0.30 7.27 -18.44
N VAL A 192 0.06 8.38 -19.08
CA VAL A 192 1.00 8.38 -20.22
C VAL A 192 2.39 7.91 -19.74
N LEU A 193 2.86 8.39 -18.59
CA LEU A 193 4.16 8.00 -18.03
C LEU A 193 4.19 6.52 -17.62
N LEU A 194 3.11 6.01 -17.03
CA LEU A 194 3.00 4.58 -16.70
C LEU A 194 2.99 3.73 -17.97
N TRP A 195 2.23 4.13 -18.98
CA TRP A 195 2.16 3.37 -20.23
C TRP A 195 3.49 3.40 -21.01
N SER A 196 4.28 4.47 -20.90
CA SER A 196 5.60 4.55 -21.52
C SER A 196 6.65 3.64 -20.88
N GLY A 197 6.37 3.06 -19.70
CA GLY A 197 7.32 2.22 -18.95
C GLY A 197 8.51 2.97 -18.35
N VAL A 198 8.51 4.31 -18.40
CA VAL A 198 9.65 5.13 -17.89
C VAL A 198 9.89 4.93 -16.41
N PHE A 199 8.86 4.54 -15.65
CA PHE A 199 8.96 4.29 -14.21
C PHE A 199 9.40 2.88 -13.86
N ASP A 200 9.35 1.90 -14.77
CA ASP A 200 9.56 0.48 -14.44
C ASP A 200 10.94 0.23 -13.82
N GLY A 201 11.99 0.76 -14.45
CA GLY A 201 13.35 0.66 -13.95
C GLY A 201 13.56 1.38 -12.60
N PRO A 202 13.32 2.68 -12.52
CA PRO A 202 13.48 3.46 -11.30
C PRO A 202 12.64 2.93 -10.11
N LEU A 203 11.35 2.62 -10.33
CA LEU A 203 10.48 2.11 -9.27
C LEU A 203 10.91 0.73 -8.79
N SER A 204 11.31 -0.16 -9.70
CA SER A 204 11.79 -1.49 -9.32
C SER A 204 13.10 -1.40 -8.53
N ALA A 205 14.02 -0.52 -8.91
CA ALA A 205 15.28 -0.30 -8.19
C ALA A 205 15.04 0.25 -6.77
N VAL A 206 14.21 1.30 -6.63
CA VAL A 206 13.88 1.87 -5.31
C VAL A 206 13.14 0.86 -4.44
N ARG A 207 12.15 0.16 -5.00
CA ARG A 207 11.42 -0.90 -4.29
C ARG A 207 12.36 -2.00 -3.81
N GLY A 208 13.28 -2.46 -4.66
CA GLY A 208 14.27 -3.49 -4.31
C GLY A 208 15.20 -3.02 -3.19
N TRP A 209 15.69 -1.80 -3.28
CA TRP A 209 16.55 -1.21 -2.24
C TRP A 209 15.84 -1.07 -0.89
N VAL A 210 14.60 -0.57 -0.89
CA VAL A 210 13.79 -0.46 0.34
C VAL A 210 13.47 -1.83 0.92
N PHE A 211 13.08 -2.80 0.06
CA PHE A 211 12.82 -4.16 0.50
C PHE A 211 14.04 -4.79 1.17
N GLU A 212 15.20 -4.72 0.55
CA GLU A 212 16.45 -5.25 1.10
C GLU A 212 16.80 -4.62 2.45
N GLY A 213 16.65 -3.28 2.55
CA GLY A 213 16.87 -2.55 3.81
C GLY A 213 15.94 -3.00 4.93
N LEU A 214 14.63 -3.10 4.66
CA LEU A 214 13.63 -3.54 5.63
C LEU A 214 13.79 -5.04 5.98
N TYR A 215 14.14 -5.87 5.00
CA TYR A 215 14.38 -7.30 5.21
C TYR A 215 15.56 -7.53 6.17
N ARG A 216 16.69 -6.86 5.93
CA ARG A 216 17.86 -6.93 6.84
C ARG A 216 17.51 -6.39 8.23
N LEU A 217 16.86 -5.23 8.30
CA LEU A 217 16.49 -4.61 9.57
C LEU A 217 15.54 -5.50 10.39
N SER A 218 14.58 -6.16 9.75
CA SER A 218 13.63 -7.07 10.42
C SER A 218 14.26 -8.40 10.86
N GLY A 219 15.38 -8.82 10.25
CA GLY A 219 16.15 -9.99 10.65
C GLY A 219 17.03 -9.77 11.88
N LEU A 220 17.54 -8.54 12.09
CA LEU A 220 18.49 -8.23 13.17
C LEU A 220 18.10 -8.73 14.56
N PRO A 221 16.83 -8.59 15.03
CA PRO A 221 16.46 -9.10 16.34
C PRO A 221 16.65 -10.61 16.50
N PHE A 222 16.44 -11.35 15.43
CA PHE A 222 16.54 -12.82 15.41
C PHE A 222 18.00 -13.27 15.32
N ASP A 223 18.81 -12.60 14.51
CA ASP A 223 20.26 -12.86 14.39
C ASP A 223 20.98 -12.59 15.73
N LEU A 224 20.63 -11.49 16.41
CA LEU A 224 21.16 -11.16 17.72
C LEU A 224 20.73 -12.20 18.78
N ALA A 225 19.46 -12.63 18.76
CA ALA A 225 18.97 -13.66 19.67
C ALA A 225 19.68 -15.00 19.44
N ALA A 226 19.86 -15.42 18.18
CA ALA A 226 20.59 -16.63 17.83
C ALA A 226 22.06 -16.56 18.29
N GLY A 227 22.74 -15.44 18.07
CA GLY A 227 24.11 -15.23 18.54
C GLY A 227 24.26 -15.25 20.07
N LEU A 228 23.26 -14.74 20.83
CA LEU A 228 23.25 -14.80 22.30
C LEU A 228 22.98 -16.21 22.83
N LEU A 229 22.22 -17.03 22.11
CA LEU A 229 21.86 -18.39 22.48
C LEU A 229 22.87 -19.43 21.97
N GLY A 230 23.88 -19.01 21.19
CA GLY A 230 24.89 -19.90 20.59
C GLY A 230 24.34 -20.85 19.53
N LEU A 231 23.25 -20.43 18.84
CA LEU A 231 22.55 -21.20 17.80
C LEU A 231 23.05 -20.85 16.40
#